data_8567868da538a0b8317f9fe88f29f615
#
_entry.id   8567868da538a0b8317f9fe88f29f615
#
_cell.length_a   1.000
_cell.length_b   1.000
_cell.length_c   1.000
_cell.angle_alpha   90.00
_cell.angle_beta   90.00
_cell.angle_gamma   90.00
#
_symmetry.space_group_name_H-M   'P 1'
#
loop_
_entity.id
_entity.type
_entity.pdbx_description
1 polymer ?
#
loop_
_entity_poly.entity_id
_entity_poly.type
_entity_poly.pdbx_seq_one_letter_code
_entity_poly.pdbx_strand_id
1 'polypeptide(L)'
;MVGTTIIFVDSQTEQLHGGTVGDVQLVTGTAQTTDGGKLPFKIVSKVQKKFERYGDPDSWRREYDLYKSNFGALFSESFRWPECYHVEMNEEENEIQIWMEYMDGGISGLDLTGDMYERAAEELGRFQGKLYAEQPAFLQNLTNLSKVEYMKNFYLHYRSWNRVYDYIRSDDCEIPKHICKMLIDIDESADEIFNRVEKLPIVLCHRDFWVANLFYSDGKIIAIDWDTAGWGYLGEDLASLIADEADIEHMVEYYRRCIPAYHKGFSEYADISHITDNCVYEMILLMFGYRLVEWYMDGGSGNKLQETDDERTLHIQTLQKIYELRNEQ
;
A
#
# COMPACT_ATOMS: atom_id res chain seq x y z
N MET A 1 -5.68 -18.88 -19.20
CA MET A 1 -6.00 -18.72 -20.65
C MET A 1 -6.81 -19.92 -21.13
N VAL A 2 -7.81 -19.68 -21.95
CA VAL A 2 -8.61 -20.77 -22.55
C VAL A 2 -7.78 -21.48 -23.59
N GLY A 3 -7.58 -22.79 -23.44
CA GLY A 3 -6.77 -23.60 -24.36
C GLY A 3 -7.44 -23.85 -25.74
N THR A 4 -8.31 -22.91 -26.18
CA THR A 4 -9.05 -23.00 -27.45
C THR A 4 -9.01 -21.68 -28.21
N THR A 5 -9.21 -21.73 -29.51
CA THR A 5 -9.19 -20.54 -30.36
C THR A 5 -10.50 -19.77 -30.23
N ILE A 6 -10.39 -18.48 -29.94
CA ILE A 6 -11.50 -17.53 -29.89
C ILE A 6 -11.68 -16.92 -31.28
N ILE A 7 -12.92 -16.86 -31.76
CA ILE A 7 -13.27 -16.30 -33.09
C ILE A 7 -14.08 -15.01 -32.99
N PHE A 8 -14.70 -14.75 -31.83
CA PHE A 8 -15.49 -13.56 -31.60
C PHE A 8 -15.56 -13.25 -30.11
N VAL A 9 -15.55 -11.97 -29.77
CA VAL A 9 -15.74 -11.48 -28.41
C VAL A 9 -16.81 -10.39 -28.44
N ASP A 10 -17.83 -10.55 -27.57
CA ASP A 10 -18.81 -9.52 -27.27
C ASP A 10 -18.55 -9.07 -25.83
N SER A 11 -18.22 -7.80 -25.64
CA SER A 11 -17.83 -7.28 -24.32
C SER A 11 -18.38 -5.89 -24.07
N GLN A 12 -18.51 -5.57 -22.79
CA GLN A 12 -18.83 -4.25 -22.26
C GLN A 12 -17.81 -3.89 -21.18
N THR A 13 -17.61 -2.58 -20.99
CA THR A 13 -16.69 -2.03 -20.00
C THR A 13 -17.47 -1.21 -18.98
N GLU A 14 -17.02 -1.30 -17.72
CA GLU A 14 -17.53 -0.50 -16.61
C GLU A 14 -16.33 0.10 -15.88
N GLN A 15 -16.39 1.41 -15.58
CA GLN A 15 -15.35 2.07 -14.80
C GLN A 15 -15.36 1.55 -13.39
N LEU A 16 -14.20 1.05 -12.92
CA LEU A 16 -14.01 0.73 -11.52
C LEU A 16 -13.55 1.98 -10.76
N HIS A 17 -14.16 2.21 -9.61
CA HIS A 17 -13.73 3.27 -8.71
C HIS A 17 -12.51 2.78 -7.92
N GLY A 18 -11.45 3.57 -7.91
CA GLY A 18 -10.20 3.30 -7.20
C GLY A 18 -8.99 3.61 -8.08
N GLY A 19 -7.97 4.18 -7.46
CA GLY A 19 -6.74 4.61 -8.11
C GLY A 19 -6.74 6.10 -8.43
N THR A 20 -5.72 6.80 -7.92
CA THR A 20 -5.48 8.22 -8.22
C THR A 20 -4.80 8.42 -9.56
N VAL A 21 -4.25 7.35 -10.13
CA VAL A 21 -3.44 7.39 -11.34
C VAL A 21 -3.77 6.19 -12.22
N GLY A 22 -4.33 6.45 -13.38
CA GLY A 22 -4.70 5.41 -14.33
C GLY A 22 -6.21 5.21 -14.49
N ASP A 23 -6.57 4.56 -15.57
CA ASP A 23 -7.94 4.18 -15.94
C ASP A 23 -8.10 2.68 -15.67
N VAL A 24 -8.95 2.33 -14.71
CA VAL A 24 -9.18 0.93 -14.30
C VAL A 24 -10.61 0.55 -14.66
N GLN A 25 -10.78 -0.44 -15.50
CA GLN A 25 -12.07 -0.86 -16.03
C GLN A 25 -12.30 -2.35 -15.79
N LEU A 26 -13.53 -2.69 -15.41
CA LEU A 26 -14.04 -4.06 -15.49
C LEU A 26 -14.49 -4.33 -16.93
N VAL A 27 -13.93 -5.35 -17.55
CA VAL A 27 -14.35 -5.82 -18.86
C VAL A 27 -15.06 -7.15 -18.69
N THR A 28 -16.34 -7.18 -18.99
CA THR A 28 -17.18 -8.38 -18.94
C THR A 28 -17.67 -8.75 -20.33
N GLY A 29 -17.83 -10.03 -20.58
CA GLY A 29 -18.31 -10.44 -21.89
C GLY A 29 -18.44 -11.93 -22.09
N THR A 30 -18.61 -12.30 -23.34
CA THR A 30 -18.65 -13.69 -23.79
C THR A 30 -17.74 -13.86 -25.00
N ALA A 31 -16.82 -14.80 -24.89
CA ALA A 31 -15.97 -15.23 -25.98
C ALA A 31 -16.58 -16.44 -26.67
N GLN A 32 -16.60 -16.46 -28.01
CA GLN A 32 -17.05 -17.59 -28.80
C GLN A 32 -15.85 -18.36 -29.35
N THR A 33 -15.88 -19.66 -29.15
CA THR A 33 -14.82 -20.58 -29.58
C THR A 33 -15.07 -21.15 -30.97
N THR A 34 -14.03 -21.69 -31.61
CA THR A 34 -14.12 -22.31 -32.96
C THR A 34 -15.05 -23.53 -33.03
N ASP A 35 -15.26 -24.20 -31.90
CA ASP A 35 -16.20 -25.34 -31.79
C ASP A 35 -17.65 -24.93 -31.44
N GLY A 36 -17.91 -23.58 -31.40
CA GLY A 36 -19.22 -23.01 -31.12
C GLY A 36 -19.56 -22.84 -29.64
N GLY A 37 -18.61 -23.10 -28.74
CA GLY A 37 -18.75 -22.86 -27.31
C GLY A 37 -18.84 -21.36 -26.99
N LYS A 38 -19.48 -21.05 -25.86
CA LYS A 38 -19.53 -19.68 -25.30
C LYS A 38 -18.91 -19.69 -23.92
N LEU A 39 -17.94 -18.79 -23.72
CA LEU A 39 -17.18 -18.65 -22.48
C LEU A 39 -17.40 -17.25 -21.92
N PRO A 40 -18.16 -17.12 -20.82
CA PRO A 40 -18.24 -15.83 -20.13
C PRO A 40 -16.90 -15.51 -19.48
N PHE A 41 -16.57 -14.21 -19.42
CA PHE A 41 -15.35 -13.74 -18.76
C PHE A 41 -15.59 -12.42 -18.02
N LYS A 42 -14.79 -12.21 -16.98
CA LYS A 42 -14.61 -10.96 -16.27
C LYS A 42 -13.11 -10.75 -16.07
N ILE A 43 -12.61 -9.61 -16.51
CA ILE A 43 -11.19 -9.24 -16.34
C ILE A 43 -11.08 -7.76 -16.03
N VAL A 44 -10.00 -7.36 -15.35
CA VAL A 44 -9.68 -5.96 -15.13
C VAL A 44 -8.68 -5.51 -16.19
N SER A 45 -8.93 -4.34 -16.78
CA SER A 45 -7.99 -3.60 -17.62
C SER A 45 -7.54 -2.35 -16.87
N LYS A 46 -6.23 -2.23 -16.62
CA LYS A 46 -5.60 -1.05 -16.02
C LYS A 46 -4.73 -0.39 -17.09
N VAL A 47 -5.04 0.87 -17.44
CA VAL A 47 -4.25 1.69 -18.35
C VAL A 47 -3.63 2.83 -17.56
N GLN A 48 -2.32 3.01 -17.67
CA GLN A 48 -1.56 3.98 -16.92
C GLN A 48 -0.59 4.73 -17.80
N LYS A 49 -0.70 6.06 -17.79
CA LYS A 49 0.23 6.96 -18.47
C LYS A 49 1.38 7.34 -17.55
N LYS A 50 2.49 7.77 -18.14
CA LYS A 50 3.65 8.21 -17.38
C LYS A 50 3.30 9.35 -16.41
N PHE A 51 3.69 9.16 -15.17
CA PHE A 51 3.66 10.16 -14.11
C PHE A 51 4.89 10.02 -13.24
N GLU A 52 5.13 11.00 -12.40
CA GLU A 52 6.19 10.98 -11.39
C GLU A 52 5.57 11.14 -10.01
N ARG A 53 6.02 10.32 -9.07
CA ARG A 53 5.53 10.32 -7.68
C ARG A 53 6.69 10.57 -6.74
N TYR A 54 6.72 11.73 -6.07
CA TYR A 54 7.71 12.11 -5.04
C TYR A 54 9.18 11.84 -5.42
N GLY A 55 9.56 12.14 -6.66
CA GLY A 55 10.91 11.90 -7.16
C GLY A 55 11.18 10.44 -7.57
N ASP A 56 10.14 9.64 -7.73
CA ASP A 56 10.21 8.29 -8.28
C ASP A 56 9.69 8.28 -9.73
N PRO A 57 10.57 8.48 -10.72
CA PRO A 57 10.20 8.65 -12.12
C PRO A 57 9.74 7.35 -12.79
N ASP A 58 10.01 6.20 -12.16
CA ASP A 58 9.71 4.88 -12.72
C ASP A 58 8.44 4.25 -12.13
N SER A 59 7.78 4.90 -11.18
CA SER A 59 6.57 4.41 -10.53
C SER A 59 5.49 3.99 -11.54
N TRP A 60 5.29 4.79 -12.60
CA TRP A 60 4.28 4.55 -13.63
C TRP A 60 4.42 3.22 -14.38
N ARG A 61 5.64 2.67 -14.48
CA ARG A 61 5.93 1.43 -15.21
C ARG A 61 6.28 0.25 -14.30
N ARG A 62 6.43 0.49 -13.01
CA ARG A 62 6.92 -0.53 -12.06
C ARG A 62 6.09 -1.79 -12.05
N GLU A 63 4.77 -1.67 -11.98
CA GLU A 63 3.88 -2.82 -11.98
C GLU A 63 4.01 -3.65 -13.26
N TYR A 64 4.14 -3.00 -14.42
CA TYR A 64 4.46 -3.66 -15.68
C TYR A 64 5.78 -4.44 -15.62
N ASP A 65 6.85 -3.82 -15.12
CA ASP A 65 8.17 -4.46 -15.02
C ASP A 65 8.14 -5.65 -14.05
N LEU A 66 7.40 -5.54 -12.95
CA LEU A 66 7.20 -6.65 -12.01
C LEU A 66 6.47 -7.83 -12.67
N TYR A 67 5.38 -7.58 -13.38
CA TYR A 67 4.66 -8.64 -14.11
C TYR A 67 5.49 -9.27 -15.24
N LYS A 68 6.39 -8.52 -15.86
CA LYS A 68 7.33 -9.05 -16.87
C LYS A 68 8.47 -9.86 -16.27
N SER A 69 8.72 -9.71 -14.99
CA SER A 69 9.77 -10.42 -14.25
C SER A 69 9.28 -11.76 -13.67
N ASN A 70 10.15 -12.43 -12.92
CA ASN A 70 9.78 -13.62 -12.17
C ASN A 70 9.19 -13.30 -10.78
N PHE A 71 8.69 -12.09 -10.56
CA PHE A 71 8.20 -11.61 -9.27
C PHE A 71 7.04 -12.46 -8.74
N GLY A 72 6.14 -12.88 -9.63
CA GLY A 72 5.01 -13.75 -9.28
C GLY A 72 5.39 -15.07 -8.60
N ALA A 73 6.60 -15.59 -8.84
CA ALA A 73 7.09 -16.81 -8.22
C ALA A 73 7.52 -16.63 -6.74
N LEU A 74 7.60 -15.39 -6.25
CA LEU A 74 7.95 -15.09 -4.86
C LEU A 74 6.79 -15.28 -3.89
N PHE A 75 5.57 -15.20 -4.40
CA PHE A 75 4.36 -15.32 -3.58
C PHE A 75 4.13 -16.76 -3.08
N SER A 76 3.34 -16.86 -2.03
CA SER A 76 2.86 -18.13 -1.47
C SER A 76 1.44 -18.45 -1.97
N GLU A 77 0.92 -19.61 -1.56
CA GLU A 77 -0.49 -19.94 -1.82
C GLU A 77 -1.46 -19.06 -1.03
N SER A 78 -1.02 -18.51 0.12
CA SER A 78 -1.84 -17.71 1.04
C SER A 78 -1.64 -16.19 0.88
N PHE A 79 -0.61 -15.77 0.14
CA PHE A 79 -0.33 -14.36 -0.17
C PHE A 79 0.06 -14.23 -1.63
N ARG A 80 -0.71 -13.49 -2.42
CA ARG A 80 -0.48 -13.34 -3.85
C ARG A 80 -0.95 -11.98 -4.39
N TRP A 81 -0.60 -11.70 -5.60
CA TRP A 81 -1.23 -10.67 -6.42
C TRP A 81 -2.29 -11.28 -7.36
N PRO A 82 -3.10 -10.47 -8.09
CA PRO A 82 -4.00 -10.96 -9.14
C PRO A 82 -3.25 -11.71 -10.24
N GLU A 83 -3.87 -12.74 -10.80
CA GLU A 83 -3.32 -13.38 -11.99
C GLU A 83 -3.25 -12.37 -13.14
N CYS A 84 -2.07 -12.21 -13.72
CA CYS A 84 -1.86 -11.34 -14.87
C CYS A 84 -2.03 -12.14 -16.16
N TYR A 85 -2.95 -11.72 -17.01
CA TYR A 85 -3.22 -12.37 -18.29
C TYR A 85 -2.38 -11.79 -19.41
N HIS A 86 -2.13 -10.48 -19.40
CA HIS A 86 -1.34 -9.80 -20.42
C HIS A 86 -0.84 -8.45 -19.90
N VAL A 87 0.34 -8.06 -20.34
CA VAL A 87 0.87 -6.71 -20.17
C VAL A 87 1.51 -6.22 -21.46
N GLU A 88 1.28 -4.96 -21.79
CA GLU A 88 1.92 -4.30 -22.93
C GLU A 88 2.34 -2.88 -22.57
N MET A 89 3.29 -2.34 -23.33
CA MET A 89 3.78 -0.97 -23.20
C MET A 89 3.81 -0.33 -24.58
N ASN A 90 3.19 0.83 -24.67
CA ASN A 90 3.34 1.75 -25.80
C ASN A 90 4.41 2.79 -25.45
N GLU A 91 5.62 2.60 -25.95
CA GLU A 91 6.75 3.48 -25.66
C GLU A 91 6.57 4.89 -26.26
N GLU A 92 5.85 5.02 -27.39
CA GLU A 92 5.62 6.31 -28.05
C GLU A 92 4.68 7.20 -27.21
N GLU A 93 3.69 6.61 -26.57
CA GLU A 93 2.72 7.32 -25.72
C GLU A 93 3.12 7.33 -24.24
N ASN A 94 4.18 6.62 -23.85
CA ASN A 94 4.56 6.39 -22.46
C ASN A 94 3.37 5.84 -21.65
N GLU A 95 2.72 4.81 -22.18
CA GLU A 95 1.53 4.20 -21.61
C GLU A 95 1.75 2.70 -21.43
N ILE A 96 1.26 2.15 -20.32
CA ILE A 96 1.19 0.71 -20.08
C ILE A 96 -0.26 0.27 -20.00
N GLN A 97 -0.51 -0.98 -20.40
CA GLN A 97 -1.78 -1.65 -20.19
C GLN A 97 -1.55 -3.01 -19.55
N ILE A 98 -2.32 -3.30 -18.51
CA ILE A 98 -2.28 -4.53 -17.74
C ILE A 98 -3.67 -5.15 -17.74
N TRP A 99 -3.75 -6.44 -18.12
CA TRP A 99 -4.98 -7.24 -18.09
C TRP A 99 -4.83 -8.30 -17.01
N MET A 100 -5.71 -8.26 -16.01
CA MET A 100 -5.58 -9.10 -14.83
C MET A 100 -6.92 -9.67 -14.35
N GLU A 101 -6.82 -10.57 -13.40
CA GLU A 101 -7.93 -11.20 -12.69
C GLU A 101 -8.83 -10.14 -12.04
N TYR A 102 -10.14 -10.33 -12.20
CA TYR A 102 -11.13 -9.62 -11.41
C TYR A 102 -11.41 -10.39 -10.13
N MET A 103 -11.32 -9.74 -9.00
CA MET A 103 -11.54 -10.33 -7.67
C MET A 103 -13.03 -10.44 -7.37
N ASP A 104 -13.68 -11.48 -7.91
CA ASP A 104 -15.13 -11.71 -7.74
C ASP A 104 -15.41 -12.29 -6.34
N GLY A 105 -16.21 -11.59 -5.55
CA GLY A 105 -16.63 -12.03 -4.22
C GLY A 105 -15.57 -11.95 -3.11
N GLY A 106 -14.45 -11.29 -3.35
CA GLY A 106 -13.46 -10.99 -2.31
C GLY A 106 -13.97 -9.92 -1.34
N ILE A 107 -13.63 -10.05 -0.05
CA ILE A 107 -13.84 -9.01 0.97
C ILE A 107 -12.69 -8.02 0.86
N SER A 108 -12.96 -6.72 0.82
CA SER A 108 -11.94 -5.68 0.67
C SER A 108 -12.35 -4.39 1.38
N GLY A 109 -11.42 -3.45 1.46
CA GLY A 109 -11.69 -2.14 2.06
C GLY A 109 -12.06 -2.27 3.54
N LEU A 110 -12.98 -1.44 3.99
CA LEU A 110 -13.43 -1.40 5.39
C LEU A 110 -14.25 -2.63 5.83
N ASP A 111 -14.60 -3.52 4.92
CA ASP A 111 -15.26 -4.78 5.25
C ASP A 111 -14.28 -5.86 5.78
N LEU A 112 -12.97 -5.58 5.73
CA LEU A 112 -11.94 -6.46 6.32
C LEU A 112 -12.07 -6.45 7.84
N THR A 113 -12.17 -7.63 8.44
CA THR A 113 -12.25 -7.80 9.90
C THR A 113 -10.87 -7.76 10.54
N GLY A 114 -10.80 -7.59 11.87
CA GLY A 114 -9.54 -7.66 12.62
C GLY A 114 -8.75 -8.95 12.41
N ASP A 115 -9.44 -10.10 12.23
CA ASP A 115 -8.79 -11.38 11.91
C ASP A 115 -8.14 -11.37 10.51
N MET A 116 -8.75 -10.66 9.55
CA MET A 116 -8.20 -10.53 8.19
C MET A 116 -7.00 -9.55 8.19
N TYR A 117 -7.04 -8.49 8.98
CA TYR A 117 -5.89 -7.60 9.21
C TYR A 117 -4.70 -8.36 9.83
N GLU A 118 -4.96 -9.13 10.89
CA GLU A 118 -3.94 -9.97 11.52
C GLU A 118 -3.35 -10.96 10.51
N ARG A 119 -4.21 -11.60 9.70
CA ARG A 119 -3.76 -12.49 8.63
C ARG A 119 -2.93 -11.77 7.57
N ALA A 120 -3.33 -10.58 7.14
CA ALA A 120 -2.58 -9.79 6.18
C ALA A 120 -1.19 -9.42 6.73
N ALA A 121 -1.11 -9.04 8.00
CA ALA A 121 0.17 -8.74 8.65
C ALA A 121 1.07 -9.99 8.77
N GLU A 122 0.53 -11.16 9.14
CA GLU A 122 1.29 -12.41 9.21
C GLU A 122 1.85 -12.82 7.84
N GLU A 123 1.03 -12.76 6.80
CA GLU A 123 1.45 -13.11 5.44
C GLU A 123 2.45 -12.10 4.86
N LEU A 124 2.27 -10.82 5.13
CA LEU A 124 3.25 -9.78 4.79
C LEU A 124 4.60 -10.08 5.46
N GLY A 125 4.57 -10.37 6.76
CA GLY A 125 5.77 -10.74 7.52
C GLY A 125 6.48 -11.96 6.92
N ARG A 126 5.73 -12.99 6.57
CA ARG A 126 6.25 -14.21 5.93
C ARG A 126 6.86 -13.90 4.56
N PHE A 127 6.19 -13.11 3.75
CA PHE A 127 6.68 -12.69 2.43
C PHE A 127 7.99 -11.89 2.55
N GLN A 128 8.00 -10.85 3.37
CA GLN A 128 9.17 -9.98 3.55
C GLN A 128 10.33 -10.73 4.22
N GLY A 129 10.05 -11.58 5.22
CA GLY A 129 11.05 -12.40 5.89
C GLY A 129 11.72 -13.39 4.95
N LYS A 130 10.94 -14.06 4.09
CA LYS A 130 11.47 -14.94 3.05
C LYS A 130 12.41 -14.19 2.10
N LEU A 131 11.97 -13.05 1.56
CA LEU A 131 12.78 -12.26 0.63
C LEU A 131 14.04 -11.69 1.29
N TYR A 132 13.94 -11.29 2.55
CA TYR A 132 15.08 -10.84 3.35
C TYR A 132 16.14 -11.94 3.52
N ALA A 133 15.71 -13.17 3.79
CA ALA A 133 16.63 -14.31 3.97
C ALA A 133 17.20 -14.83 2.64
N GLU A 134 16.38 -14.95 1.59
CA GLU A 134 16.76 -15.52 0.31
C GLU A 134 17.47 -14.54 -0.63
N GLN A 135 17.16 -13.25 -0.53
CA GLN A 135 17.70 -12.17 -1.37
C GLN A 135 17.78 -12.53 -2.87
N PRO A 136 16.65 -12.80 -3.54
CA PRO A 136 16.64 -13.25 -4.92
C PRO A 136 17.41 -12.30 -5.85
N ALA A 137 18.42 -12.82 -6.56
CA ALA A 137 19.32 -12.00 -7.37
C ALA A 137 18.61 -11.15 -8.44
N PHE A 138 17.49 -11.62 -8.97
CA PHE A 138 16.75 -10.87 -9.99
C PHE A 138 16.10 -9.60 -9.42
N LEU A 139 15.71 -9.55 -8.13
CA LEU A 139 15.19 -8.35 -7.48
C LEU A 139 16.24 -7.24 -7.39
N GLN A 140 17.51 -7.63 -7.16
CA GLN A 140 18.61 -6.66 -7.12
C GLN A 140 18.89 -6.04 -8.48
N ASN A 141 18.51 -6.73 -9.56
CA ASN A 141 18.67 -6.27 -10.95
C ASN A 141 17.43 -5.50 -11.48
N LEU A 142 16.34 -5.46 -10.73
CA LEU A 142 15.18 -4.64 -11.09
C LEU A 142 15.47 -3.17 -10.80
N THR A 143 15.92 -2.45 -11.81
CA THR A 143 16.33 -1.03 -11.71
C THR A 143 15.17 -0.09 -11.39
N ASN A 144 13.93 -0.53 -11.62
CA ASN A 144 12.72 0.27 -11.47
C ASN A 144 12.06 0.13 -10.09
N LEU A 145 12.65 -0.63 -9.15
CA LEU A 145 12.19 -0.64 -7.77
C LEU A 145 12.52 0.70 -7.09
N SER A 146 11.60 1.21 -6.29
CA SER A 146 11.82 2.43 -5.53
C SER A 146 13.00 2.28 -4.55
N LYS A 147 13.63 3.41 -4.21
CA LYS A 147 14.82 3.43 -3.38
C LYS A 147 14.49 3.28 -1.90
N VAL A 148 15.47 2.84 -1.12
CA VAL A 148 15.37 2.74 0.36
C VAL A 148 15.01 4.08 1.01
N GLU A 149 15.50 5.20 0.49
CA GLU A 149 15.29 6.54 1.04
C GLU A 149 13.86 7.09 0.80
N TYR A 150 12.98 6.32 0.17
CA TYR A 150 11.62 6.78 -0.17
C TYR A 150 10.85 7.32 1.04
N MET A 151 10.85 6.62 2.17
CA MET A 151 10.14 7.05 3.37
C MET A 151 10.69 8.38 3.91
N LYS A 152 12.01 8.56 3.94
CA LYS A 152 12.64 9.82 4.37
C LYS A 152 12.27 10.98 3.43
N ASN A 153 12.28 10.73 2.12
CA ASN A 153 11.89 11.72 1.12
C ASN A 153 10.41 12.07 1.25
N PHE A 154 9.57 11.09 1.53
CA PHE A 154 8.14 11.28 1.76
C PHE A 154 7.88 12.14 3.01
N TYR A 155 8.51 11.84 4.14
CA TYR A 155 8.45 12.66 5.34
C TYR A 155 8.90 14.10 5.08
N LEU A 156 10.06 14.27 4.41
CA LEU A 156 10.59 15.58 4.11
C LEU A 156 9.71 16.38 3.14
N HIS A 157 9.01 15.70 2.22
CA HIS A 157 8.05 16.33 1.32
C HIS A 157 6.92 17.00 2.11
N TYR A 158 6.24 16.30 3.00
CA TYR A 158 5.15 16.86 3.80
C TYR A 158 5.63 17.83 4.86
N ARG A 159 6.74 17.55 5.52
CA ARG A 159 7.32 18.40 6.56
C ARG A 159 7.84 19.73 6.00
N SER A 160 8.50 19.72 4.85
CA SER A 160 9.11 20.92 4.23
C SER A 160 8.10 21.79 3.48
N TRP A 161 6.88 21.39 3.36
CA TRP A 161 5.82 22.31 3.01
C TRP A 161 5.69 23.32 4.14
N ASN A 162 6.27 24.50 3.97
CA ASN A 162 6.30 25.58 4.97
C ASN A 162 4.93 25.78 5.60
N ARG A 163 3.86 25.64 4.81
CA ARG A 163 2.49 25.76 5.25
C ARG A 163 2.12 24.81 6.40
N VAL A 164 2.44 23.51 6.30
CA VAL A 164 2.12 22.52 7.32
C VAL A 164 2.96 22.70 8.57
N TYR A 165 4.27 22.86 8.37
CA TYR A 165 5.23 23.09 9.46
C TYR A 165 4.93 24.36 10.25
N ASP A 166 4.63 25.46 9.56
CA ASP A 166 4.33 26.75 10.18
C ASP A 166 2.95 26.72 10.84
N TYR A 167 1.97 26.06 10.22
CA TYR A 167 0.61 25.97 10.75
C TYR A 167 0.56 25.33 12.13
N ILE A 168 1.16 24.16 12.32
CA ILE A 168 1.11 23.45 13.62
C ILE A 168 1.82 24.20 14.75
N ARG A 169 2.63 25.22 14.41
CA ARG A 169 3.34 26.09 15.36
C ARG A 169 2.70 27.46 15.54
N SER A 170 1.64 27.74 14.78
CA SER A 170 0.96 29.02 14.81
C SER A 170 -0.10 29.08 15.92
N ASP A 171 -0.43 30.32 16.34
CA ASP A 171 -1.54 30.55 17.28
C ASP A 171 -2.91 30.28 16.63
N ASP A 172 -3.01 30.28 15.31
CA ASP A 172 -4.22 30.04 14.52
C ASP A 172 -4.49 28.52 14.30
N CYS A 173 -3.64 27.64 14.82
CA CYS A 173 -3.79 26.21 14.68
C CYS A 173 -4.99 25.67 15.48
N GLU A 174 -5.94 25.08 14.80
CA GLU A 174 -7.14 24.50 15.39
C GLU A 174 -6.94 23.04 15.85
N ILE A 175 -5.81 22.41 15.47
CA ILE A 175 -5.48 21.04 15.90
C ILE A 175 -5.19 21.04 17.41
N PRO A 176 -5.66 20.01 18.16
CA PRO A 176 -5.42 19.93 19.60
C PRO A 176 -3.92 20.05 19.95
N LYS A 177 -3.60 20.88 20.94
CA LYS A 177 -2.21 21.19 21.31
C LYS A 177 -1.34 19.97 21.62
N HIS A 178 -1.91 18.91 22.18
CA HIS A 178 -1.16 17.69 22.47
C HIS A 178 -0.75 16.94 21.20
N ILE A 179 -1.58 16.99 20.14
CA ILE A 179 -1.26 16.45 18.82
C ILE A 179 -0.17 17.29 18.16
N CYS A 180 -0.34 18.63 18.16
CA CYS A 180 0.72 19.51 17.64
C CYS A 180 2.06 19.26 18.34
N LYS A 181 2.03 19.11 19.67
CA LYS A 181 3.24 18.81 20.45
C LYS A 181 3.84 17.46 20.03
N MET A 182 3.06 16.41 19.85
CA MET A 182 3.54 15.11 19.35
C MET A 182 4.27 15.26 18.03
N LEU A 183 3.69 15.99 17.07
CA LEU A 183 4.29 16.19 15.75
C LEU A 183 5.57 17.04 15.81
N ILE A 184 5.59 18.05 16.67
CA ILE A 184 6.78 18.89 16.90
C ILE A 184 7.89 18.06 17.55
N ASP A 185 7.58 17.23 18.55
CA ASP A 185 8.56 16.39 19.23
C ASP A 185 9.19 15.38 18.24
N ILE A 186 8.39 14.82 17.33
CA ILE A 186 8.90 13.93 16.26
C ILE A 186 9.80 14.70 15.29
N ASP A 187 9.43 15.90 14.88
CA ASP A 187 10.22 16.71 13.98
C ASP A 187 11.56 17.13 14.61
N GLU A 188 11.54 17.52 15.89
CA GLU A 188 12.75 17.85 16.65
C GLU A 188 13.69 16.66 16.86
N SER A 189 13.13 15.42 16.89
CA SER A 189 13.87 14.17 17.06
C SER A 189 14.09 13.41 15.75
N ALA A 190 13.76 14.01 14.61
CA ALA A 190 13.72 13.30 13.31
C ALA A 190 15.06 12.64 12.95
N ASP A 191 16.18 13.32 13.18
CA ASP A 191 17.52 12.75 12.91
C ASP A 191 17.80 11.52 13.77
N GLU A 192 17.40 11.51 15.04
CA GLU A 192 17.56 10.37 15.93
C GLU A 192 16.66 9.21 15.51
N ILE A 193 15.42 9.51 15.09
CA ILE A 193 14.48 8.51 14.61
C ILE A 193 15.01 7.90 13.32
N PHE A 194 15.44 8.69 12.35
CA PHE A 194 16.04 8.17 11.12
C PHE A 194 17.29 7.34 11.37
N ASN A 195 18.15 7.72 12.32
CA ASN A 195 19.29 6.92 12.73
C ASN A 195 18.91 5.55 13.32
N ARG A 196 17.71 5.41 13.91
CA ARG A 196 17.17 4.12 14.33
C ARG A 196 16.60 3.33 13.18
N VAL A 197 15.77 3.98 12.35
CA VAL A 197 15.13 3.39 11.17
C VAL A 197 16.19 2.84 10.19
N GLU A 198 17.28 3.55 9.93
CA GLU A 198 18.36 3.13 9.04
C GLU A 198 19.09 1.85 9.52
N LYS A 199 18.88 1.42 10.76
CA LYS A 199 19.40 0.16 11.31
C LYS A 199 18.44 -1.02 11.17
N LEU A 200 17.19 -0.77 10.76
CA LEU A 200 16.21 -1.82 10.54
C LEU A 200 16.57 -2.66 9.30
N PRO A 201 16.12 -3.89 9.24
CA PRO A 201 16.22 -4.69 8.02
C PRO A 201 15.63 -3.96 6.82
N ILE A 202 16.36 -3.99 5.71
CA ILE A 202 15.83 -3.53 4.41
C ILE A 202 15.05 -4.70 3.81
N VAL A 203 13.80 -4.47 3.51
CA VAL A 203 12.87 -5.45 2.98
C VAL A 203 12.25 -4.95 1.67
N LEU A 204 11.64 -5.85 0.91
CA LEU A 204 10.83 -5.44 -0.22
C LEU A 204 9.44 -5.03 0.26
N CYS A 205 9.14 -3.75 0.16
CA CYS A 205 7.88 -3.15 0.54
C CYS A 205 6.94 -3.01 -0.67
N HIS A 206 5.66 -3.13 -0.41
CA HIS A 206 4.59 -2.73 -1.32
C HIS A 206 4.49 -1.20 -1.43
N ARG A 207 4.64 -0.53 -0.28
CA ARG A 207 4.58 0.93 -0.07
C ARG A 207 3.23 1.59 -0.31
N ASP A 208 2.25 0.78 -0.59
CA ASP A 208 0.83 1.16 -0.63
C ASP A 208 -0.01 0.00 -0.07
N PHE A 209 0.48 -0.60 1.05
CA PHE A 209 -0.11 -1.79 1.68
C PHE A 209 -1.20 -1.39 2.67
N TRP A 210 -2.28 -0.83 2.14
CA TRP A 210 -3.41 -0.38 2.92
C TRP A 210 -4.69 -1.13 2.51
N VAL A 211 -5.72 -0.95 3.28
CA VAL A 211 -6.96 -1.75 3.22
C VAL A 211 -7.62 -1.78 1.83
N ALA A 212 -7.56 -0.67 1.07
CA ALA A 212 -8.17 -0.64 -0.27
C ALA A 212 -7.41 -1.45 -1.32
N ASN A 213 -6.12 -1.71 -1.08
CA ASN A 213 -5.29 -2.53 -1.97
C ASN A 213 -5.26 -4.00 -1.55
N LEU A 214 -6.10 -4.40 -0.60
CA LEU A 214 -6.15 -5.76 -0.08
C LEU A 214 -7.52 -6.41 -0.31
N PHE A 215 -7.47 -7.67 -0.72
CA PHE A 215 -8.63 -8.55 -0.80
C PHE A 215 -8.39 -9.79 0.04
N TYR A 216 -9.42 -10.24 0.70
CA TYR A 216 -9.45 -11.54 1.37
C TYR A 216 -10.43 -12.45 0.64
N SER A 217 -9.94 -13.57 0.12
CA SER A 217 -10.75 -14.55 -0.59
C SER A 217 -10.21 -15.97 -0.34
N ASP A 218 -11.09 -16.88 0.06
CA ASP A 218 -10.76 -18.30 0.29
C ASP A 218 -9.56 -18.53 1.24
N GLY A 219 -9.45 -17.70 2.29
CA GLY A 219 -8.35 -17.78 3.25
C GLY A 219 -7.03 -17.17 2.77
N LYS A 220 -7.03 -16.47 1.63
CA LYS A 220 -5.84 -15.87 1.00
C LYS A 220 -5.93 -14.35 1.07
N ILE A 221 -4.78 -13.72 1.20
CA ILE A 221 -4.60 -12.29 1.02
C ILE A 221 -4.12 -12.04 -0.41
N ILE A 222 -4.80 -11.14 -1.10
CA ILE A 222 -4.41 -10.71 -2.44
C ILE A 222 -4.12 -9.21 -2.37
N ALA A 223 -2.89 -8.81 -2.71
CA ALA A 223 -2.46 -7.42 -2.76
C ALA A 223 -2.41 -6.95 -4.22
N ILE A 224 -3.05 -5.81 -4.50
CA ILE A 224 -3.09 -5.15 -5.81
C ILE A 224 -2.28 -3.85 -5.79
N ASP A 225 -2.04 -3.29 -6.95
CA ASP A 225 -1.41 -1.96 -7.12
C ASP A 225 0.04 -1.87 -6.60
N TRP A 226 0.92 -2.63 -7.23
CA TRP A 226 2.35 -2.71 -6.90
C TRP A 226 3.21 -1.61 -7.54
N ASP A 227 2.61 -0.51 -7.98
CA ASP A 227 3.30 0.56 -8.71
C ASP A 227 4.29 1.37 -7.84
N THR A 228 4.17 1.30 -6.52
CA THR A 228 5.08 1.92 -5.55
C THR A 228 6.12 0.98 -4.97
N ALA A 229 6.01 -0.32 -5.27
CA ALA A 229 6.88 -1.34 -4.68
C ALA A 229 8.37 -1.01 -4.75
N GLY A 230 9.11 -1.35 -3.72
CA GLY A 230 10.56 -1.11 -3.68
C GLY A 230 11.21 -1.47 -2.37
N TRP A 231 12.50 -1.17 -2.29
CA TRP A 231 13.28 -1.42 -1.10
C TRP A 231 12.95 -0.38 -0.02
N GLY A 232 12.55 -0.86 1.13
CA GLY A 232 12.18 -0.03 2.28
C GLY A 232 12.62 -0.65 3.59
N TYR A 233 12.29 0.02 4.67
CA TYR A 233 12.58 -0.47 6.00
C TYR A 233 11.46 -1.36 6.52
N LEU A 234 11.83 -2.37 7.29
CA LEU A 234 10.86 -3.18 8.03
C LEU A 234 9.91 -2.28 8.81
N GLY A 235 8.60 -2.48 8.63
CA GLY A 235 7.56 -1.71 9.29
C GLY A 235 6.87 -0.66 8.42
N GLU A 236 7.41 -0.25 7.25
CA GLU A 236 6.74 0.70 6.36
C GLU A 236 5.33 0.22 5.94
N ASP A 237 5.24 -0.99 5.39
CA ASP A 237 3.95 -1.56 4.96
C ASP A 237 3.02 -1.88 6.14
N LEU A 238 3.61 -2.24 7.29
CA LEU A 238 2.83 -2.51 8.49
C LEU A 238 2.23 -1.21 9.05
N ALA A 239 2.97 -0.10 9.00
CA ALA A 239 2.46 1.22 9.35
C ALA A 239 1.31 1.64 8.43
N SER A 240 1.44 1.37 7.13
CA SER A 240 0.38 1.63 6.15
C SER A 240 -0.87 0.79 6.43
N LEU A 241 -0.73 -0.51 6.68
CA LEU A 241 -1.84 -1.39 7.02
C LEU A 241 -2.63 -0.91 8.25
N ILE A 242 -1.94 -0.37 9.25
CA ILE A 242 -2.55 0.04 10.52
C ILE A 242 -3.17 1.43 10.45
N ALA A 243 -2.56 2.38 9.71
CA ALA A 243 -2.89 3.79 9.86
C ALA A 243 -3.31 4.51 8.56
N ASP A 244 -3.14 3.91 7.37
CA ASP A 244 -3.52 4.55 6.11
C ASP A 244 -5.00 4.31 5.81
N GLU A 245 -5.83 5.31 6.08
CA GLU A 245 -7.30 5.31 5.87
C GLU A 245 -8.01 4.06 6.43
N ALA A 246 -7.41 3.43 7.43
CA ALA A 246 -7.99 2.28 8.11
C ALA A 246 -9.22 2.68 8.94
N ASP A 247 -9.99 1.69 9.38
CA ASP A 247 -11.05 1.90 10.36
C ASP A 247 -10.47 2.44 11.68
N ILE A 248 -10.60 3.76 11.86
CA ILE A 248 -9.98 4.49 12.98
C ILE A 248 -10.49 4.03 14.34
N GLU A 249 -11.71 3.50 14.43
CA GLU A 249 -12.27 3.03 15.70
C GLU A 249 -11.49 1.80 16.20
N HIS A 250 -10.99 0.97 15.30
CA HIS A 250 -10.25 -0.24 15.59
C HIS A 250 -8.73 -0.11 15.44
N MET A 251 -8.19 1.07 15.13
CA MET A 251 -6.75 1.28 14.88
C MET A 251 -5.86 0.74 16.03
N VAL A 252 -6.26 0.97 17.31
CA VAL A 252 -5.52 0.45 18.47
C VAL A 252 -5.56 -1.08 18.51
N GLU A 253 -6.69 -1.69 18.17
CA GLU A 253 -6.80 -3.15 18.06
C GLU A 253 -5.89 -3.68 16.94
N TYR A 254 -5.89 -3.04 15.76
CA TYR A 254 -5.02 -3.43 14.64
C TYR A 254 -3.55 -3.31 15.00
N TYR A 255 -3.14 -2.25 15.69
CA TYR A 255 -1.77 -2.10 16.19
C TYR A 255 -1.35 -3.29 17.08
N ARG A 256 -2.20 -3.65 18.04
CA ARG A 256 -1.94 -4.76 18.98
C ARG A 256 -1.91 -6.14 18.32
N ARG A 257 -2.69 -6.34 17.25
CA ARG A 257 -2.82 -7.63 16.56
C ARG A 257 -1.82 -7.80 15.43
N CYS A 258 -1.65 -6.76 14.60
CA CYS A 258 -0.85 -6.85 13.39
C CYS A 258 0.66 -6.95 13.67
N ILE A 259 1.18 -6.24 14.68
CA ILE A 259 2.62 -6.26 14.98
C ILE A 259 3.08 -7.66 15.40
N PRO A 260 2.47 -8.34 16.40
CA PRO A 260 2.86 -9.70 16.76
C PRO A 260 2.68 -10.70 15.61
N ALA A 261 1.61 -10.55 14.81
CA ALA A 261 1.36 -11.41 13.66
C ALA A 261 2.43 -11.26 12.58
N TYR A 262 2.82 -10.02 12.26
CA TYR A 262 3.93 -9.73 11.36
C TYR A 262 5.24 -10.35 11.85
N HIS A 263 5.59 -10.13 13.12
CA HIS A 263 6.78 -10.71 13.74
C HIS A 263 6.76 -12.24 13.66
N LYS A 264 5.62 -12.87 13.92
CA LYS A 264 5.44 -14.32 13.79
C LYS A 264 5.77 -14.80 12.38
N GLY A 265 5.19 -14.17 11.34
CA GLY A 265 5.44 -14.53 9.95
C GLY A 265 6.89 -14.32 9.54
N PHE A 266 7.49 -13.18 9.89
CA PHE A 266 8.86 -12.85 9.55
C PHE A 266 9.86 -13.79 10.22
N SER A 267 9.63 -14.14 11.49
CA SER A 267 10.51 -15.01 12.30
C SER A 267 10.58 -16.45 11.81
N GLU A 268 9.75 -16.86 10.86
CA GLU A 268 9.92 -18.14 10.17
C GLU A 268 11.22 -18.18 9.34
N TYR A 269 11.78 -17.03 8.99
CA TYR A 269 12.94 -16.90 8.10
C TYR A 269 14.13 -16.18 8.73
N ALA A 270 13.90 -15.20 9.61
CA ALA A 270 14.96 -14.43 10.24
C ALA A 270 14.55 -13.93 11.63
N ASP A 271 15.51 -13.86 12.56
CA ASP A 271 15.28 -13.33 13.91
C ASP A 271 15.19 -11.80 13.90
N ILE A 272 14.02 -11.28 14.27
CA ILE A 272 13.75 -9.86 14.47
C ILE A 272 13.26 -9.55 15.90
N SER A 273 13.54 -10.43 16.86
CA SER A 273 13.11 -10.28 18.27
C SER A 273 13.66 -9.02 18.94
N HIS A 274 14.71 -8.41 18.38
CA HIS A 274 15.30 -7.16 18.85
C HIS A 274 14.57 -5.90 18.34
N ILE A 275 13.63 -6.05 17.41
CA ILE A 275 12.85 -4.94 16.87
C ILE A 275 11.61 -4.75 17.75
N THR A 276 11.41 -3.54 18.22
CA THR A 276 10.31 -3.18 19.12
C THR A 276 9.12 -2.57 18.38
N ASP A 277 7.95 -2.62 19.00
CA ASP A 277 6.71 -2.02 18.48
C ASP A 277 6.87 -0.51 18.27
N ASN A 278 7.75 0.14 19.04
CA ASN A 278 8.05 1.57 18.89
C ASN A 278 8.53 1.94 17.47
N CYS A 279 9.22 1.04 16.77
CA CYS A 279 9.64 1.29 15.39
C CYS A 279 8.45 1.48 14.45
N VAL A 280 7.38 0.71 14.63
CA VAL A 280 6.16 0.82 13.83
C VAL A 280 5.42 2.12 14.15
N TYR A 281 5.35 2.49 15.43
CA TYR A 281 4.77 3.77 15.84
C TYR A 281 5.51 4.98 15.25
N GLU A 282 6.85 4.98 15.31
CA GLU A 282 7.68 6.02 14.71
C GLU A 282 7.43 6.11 13.19
N MET A 283 7.30 4.98 12.50
CA MET A 283 6.96 4.97 11.07
C MET A 283 5.58 5.52 10.79
N ILE A 284 4.56 5.17 11.58
CA ILE A 284 3.22 5.74 11.45
C ILE A 284 3.29 7.27 11.55
N LEU A 285 4.04 7.80 12.53
CA LEU A 285 4.18 9.23 12.69
C LEU A 285 4.91 9.91 11.53
N LEU A 286 6.00 9.30 11.03
CA LEU A 286 6.75 9.83 9.89
C LEU A 286 5.94 9.79 8.60
N MET A 287 5.14 8.75 8.38
CA MET A 287 4.38 8.59 7.14
C MET A 287 3.09 9.40 7.13
N PHE A 288 2.39 9.47 8.27
CA PHE A 288 1.03 10.00 8.31
C PHE A 288 0.87 11.29 9.10
N GLY A 289 1.77 11.61 10.02
CA GLY A 289 1.61 12.74 10.91
C GLY A 289 1.42 14.07 10.17
N TYR A 290 2.43 14.50 9.39
CA TYR A 290 2.37 15.75 8.62
C TYR A 290 1.41 15.66 7.43
N ARG A 291 1.28 14.50 6.80
CA ARG A 291 0.35 14.25 5.70
C ARG A 291 -1.10 14.48 6.12
N LEU A 292 -1.52 13.99 7.28
CA LEU A 292 -2.87 14.20 7.81
C LEU A 292 -3.14 15.66 8.16
N VAL A 293 -2.14 16.41 8.61
CA VAL A 293 -2.27 17.84 8.81
C VAL A 293 -2.48 18.59 7.50
N GLU A 294 -1.74 18.21 6.46
CA GLU A 294 -1.93 18.77 5.12
C GLU A 294 -3.36 18.55 4.63
N TRP A 295 -3.82 17.33 4.67
CA TRP A 295 -5.19 16.99 4.27
C TRP A 295 -6.24 17.74 5.09
N TYR A 296 -6.04 17.85 6.39
CA TYR A 296 -6.88 18.69 7.25
C TYR A 296 -6.95 20.13 6.75
N MET A 297 -5.82 20.74 6.41
CA MET A 297 -5.74 22.13 5.92
C MET A 297 -6.41 22.31 4.56
N ASP A 298 -6.35 21.31 3.70
CA ASP A 298 -6.91 21.36 2.34
C ASP A 298 -8.41 21.02 2.28
N GLY A 299 -9.01 20.66 3.41
CA GLY A 299 -10.42 20.31 3.49
C GLY A 299 -10.72 18.87 3.03
N GLY A 300 -9.67 18.03 3.06
CA GLY A 300 -9.73 16.63 2.66
C GLY A 300 -9.40 16.40 1.19
N SER A 301 -8.43 15.57 0.93
CA SER A 301 -8.07 15.11 -0.42
C SER A 301 -7.84 13.59 -0.46
N GLY A 302 -8.17 12.92 0.65
CA GLY A 302 -7.98 11.47 0.80
C GLY A 302 -8.93 10.66 -0.08
N ASN A 303 -8.57 9.42 -0.28
CA ASN A 303 -9.44 8.42 -0.88
C ASN A 303 -10.68 8.21 0.02
N LYS A 304 -11.87 8.22 -0.58
CA LYS A 304 -13.13 8.15 0.16
C LYS A 304 -13.55 6.71 0.42
N LEU A 305 -12.86 6.02 1.33
CA LEU A 305 -13.35 4.74 1.84
C LEU A 305 -14.41 4.94 2.94
N GLN A 306 -14.32 6.04 3.67
CA GLN A 306 -15.32 6.42 4.68
C GLN A 306 -16.17 7.57 4.15
N GLU A 307 -17.47 7.37 4.08
CA GLU A 307 -18.43 8.45 3.86
C GLU A 307 -18.58 9.23 5.17
N THR A 308 -17.86 10.32 5.32
CA THR A 308 -18.04 11.26 6.44
C THR A 308 -18.42 12.63 5.88
N ASP A 309 -19.37 13.30 6.52
CA ASP A 309 -19.81 14.65 6.15
C ASP A 309 -18.72 15.71 6.41
N ASP A 310 -17.68 15.34 7.20
CA ASP A 310 -16.57 16.23 7.57
C ASP A 310 -15.22 15.48 7.56
N GLU A 311 -14.56 15.50 6.40
CA GLU A 311 -13.23 14.89 6.21
C GLU A 311 -12.17 15.50 7.12
N ARG A 312 -12.29 16.81 7.47
CA ARG A 312 -11.37 17.46 8.42
C ARG A 312 -11.47 16.86 9.81
N THR A 313 -12.70 16.56 10.26
CA THR A 313 -12.92 15.87 11.54
C THR A 313 -12.28 14.50 11.56
N LEU A 314 -12.38 13.75 10.47
CA LEU A 314 -11.77 12.43 10.33
C LEU A 314 -10.24 12.51 10.49
N HIS A 315 -9.57 13.48 9.86
CA HIS A 315 -8.12 13.62 9.98
C HIS A 315 -7.67 13.92 11.41
N ILE A 316 -8.43 14.77 12.15
CA ILE A 316 -8.15 15.02 13.56
C ILE A 316 -8.38 13.77 14.42
N GLN A 317 -9.43 13.00 14.15
CA GLN A 317 -9.71 11.75 14.85
C GLN A 317 -8.62 10.72 14.59
N THR A 318 -8.13 10.61 13.35
CA THR A 318 -7.01 9.73 12.98
C THR A 318 -5.73 10.13 13.73
N LEU A 319 -5.39 11.42 13.74
CA LEU A 319 -4.26 11.94 14.53
C LEU A 319 -4.41 11.66 16.03
N GLN A 320 -5.63 11.77 16.57
CA GLN A 320 -5.92 11.44 17.94
C GLN A 320 -5.68 9.95 18.23
N LYS A 321 -6.09 9.06 17.33
CA LYS A 321 -5.82 7.62 17.45
C LYS A 321 -4.34 7.30 17.37
N ILE A 322 -3.61 7.90 16.43
CA ILE A 322 -2.15 7.79 16.37
C ILE A 322 -1.50 8.25 17.69
N TYR A 323 -1.98 9.36 18.29
CA TYR A 323 -1.51 9.79 19.59
C TYR A 323 -1.78 8.76 20.70
N GLU A 324 -2.89 8.05 20.65
CA GLU A 324 -3.23 7.00 21.62
C GLU A 324 -2.31 5.78 21.52
N LEU A 325 -1.82 5.43 20.32
CA LEU A 325 -0.90 4.30 20.07
C LEU A 325 0.40 4.40 20.90
N ARG A 326 0.83 5.58 21.30
CA ARG A 326 2.02 5.76 22.17
C ARG A 326 1.92 5.02 23.51
N ASN A 327 0.71 4.70 23.97
CA ASN A 327 0.50 3.97 25.21
C ASN A 327 0.59 2.45 25.04
N GLU A 328 0.75 1.99 23.81
CA GLU A 328 0.82 0.57 23.43
C GLU A 328 2.26 0.07 23.23
N GLN A 329 3.24 0.95 23.42
CA GLN A 329 4.68 0.68 23.24
C GLN A 329 5.30 -0.08 24.40
#